data_250ecff3f2721b281dca094f56393529
#
_entry.id   250ecff3f2721b281dca094f56393529
#
_cell.length_a   1.000
_cell.length_b   1.000
_cell.length_c   1.000
_cell.angle_alpha   90.00
_cell.angle_beta   90.00
_cell.angle_gamma   90.00
#
_symmetry.space_group_name_H-M   'P 1'
#
loop_
_entity.id
_entity.type
_entity.pdbx_description
1 polymer ?
#
loop_
_entity_poly.entity_id
_entity_poly.type
_entity_poly.pdbx_seq_one_letter_code
_entity_poly.pdbx_strand_id
1 'polypeptide(L)'
;MPTYIDKKHRVKKTDRGYLPQWKPGWFFWRPYDYWYAEVVMGPMTMYSPLVRDPLFETEETAIEFIKKAMKAGDNGKYHQEFDECMPGLIRY
;
A
#
# COMPACT_ATOMS: atom_id res chain seq x y z
N MET A 1 -6.71 -7.00 -16.68
CA MET A 1 -7.18 -7.91 -15.61
C MET A 1 -6.41 -7.68 -14.34
N PRO A 2 -7.04 -7.76 -13.17
CA PRO A 2 -6.30 -7.64 -11.92
C PRO A 2 -5.43 -8.88 -11.68
N THR A 3 -4.32 -8.68 -10.98
CA THR A 3 -3.43 -9.76 -10.59
C THR A 3 -3.75 -10.16 -9.15
N TYR A 4 -4.11 -11.40 -8.94
CA TYR A 4 -4.48 -11.90 -7.62
C TYR A 4 -3.27 -12.50 -6.92
N ILE A 5 -3.05 -12.08 -5.67
CA ILE A 5 -2.05 -12.70 -4.80
C ILE A 5 -2.71 -13.89 -4.10
N ASP A 6 -3.93 -13.70 -3.64
CA ASP A 6 -4.77 -14.74 -3.09
C ASP A 6 -6.25 -14.35 -3.25
N LYS A 7 -7.15 -15.05 -2.57
CA LYS A 7 -8.59 -14.79 -2.69
C LYS A 7 -9.03 -13.43 -2.16
N LYS A 8 -8.22 -12.82 -1.30
CA LYS A 8 -8.56 -11.57 -0.63
C LYS A 8 -7.65 -10.40 -0.97
N HIS A 9 -6.64 -10.62 -1.79
CA HIS A 9 -5.65 -9.60 -2.10
C HIS A 9 -5.34 -9.61 -3.59
N ARG A 10 -5.38 -8.44 -4.18
CA ARG A 10 -5.09 -8.30 -5.61
C ARG A 10 -4.48 -6.93 -5.93
N VAL A 11 -3.90 -6.82 -7.10
CA VAL A 11 -3.45 -5.56 -7.68
C VAL A 11 -4.28 -5.27 -8.91
N LYS A 12 -4.91 -4.12 -8.95
CA LYS A 12 -5.70 -3.68 -10.10
C LYS A 12 -4.91 -2.63 -10.89
N LYS A 13 -4.80 -2.83 -12.19
CA LYS A 13 -4.20 -1.82 -13.07
C LYS A 13 -5.22 -0.73 -13.35
N THR A 14 -4.80 0.53 -13.14
CA THR A 14 -5.61 1.70 -13.45
C THR A 14 -4.86 2.60 -14.42
N ASP A 15 -5.53 3.63 -14.94
CA ASP A 15 -4.90 4.62 -15.82
C ASP A 15 -3.77 5.39 -15.16
N ARG A 16 -3.77 5.41 -13.84
CA ARG A 16 -2.76 6.16 -13.05
C ARG A 16 -1.65 5.30 -12.47
N GLY A 17 -1.83 3.99 -12.47
CA GLY A 17 -0.86 3.08 -11.89
C GLY A 17 -1.51 1.81 -11.39
N TYR A 18 -0.81 1.09 -10.52
CA TYR A 18 -1.26 -0.19 -9.98
C TYR A 18 -1.78 0.02 -8.57
N LEU A 19 -3.03 -0.34 -8.36
CA LEU A 19 -3.73 -0.14 -7.09
C LEU A 19 -3.81 -1.45 -6.32
N PRO A 20 -3.13 -1.57 -5.17
CA PRO A 20 -3.33 -2.73 -4.31
C PRO A 20 -4.71 -2.67 -3.66
N GLN A 21 -5.38 -3.82 -3.63
CA GLN A 21 -6.71 -3.95 -3.08
C GLN A 21 -6.82 -5.17 -2.19
N TRP A 22 -7.70 -5.10 -1.23
CA TRP A 22 -8.02 -6.20 -0.34
C TRP A 22 -9.53 -6.36 -0.22
N LYS A 23 -9.96 -7.53 0.21
CA LYS A 23 -11.39 -7.85 0.30
C LYS A 23 -11.73 -8.16 1.75
N PRO A 24 -12.36 -7.23 2.47
CA PRO A 24 -12.67 -7.43 3.89
C PRO A 24 -13.79 -8.43 4.14
N GLY A 25 -14.56 -8.74 3.13
CA GLY A 25 -15.67 -9.68 3.23
C GLY A 25 -15.92 -10.35 1.90
N TRP A 26 -17.17 -10.59 1.60
CA TRP A 26 -17.56 -11.33 0.41
C TRP A 26 -17.87 -10.45 -0.79
N PHE A 27 -18.03 -9.13 -0.58
CA PHE A 27 -18.72 -8.30 -1.56
C PHE A 27 -17.85 -7.26 -2.27
N PHE A 28 -16.93 -6.60 -1.58
CA PHE A 28 -16.27 -5.44 -2.16
C PHE A 28 -14.76 -5.49 -2.01
N TRP A 29 -14.08 -5.12 -3.09
CA TRP A 29 -12.67 -4.84 -3.05
C TRP A 29 -12.46 -3.41 -2.58
N ARG A 30 -11.55 -3.22 -1.62
CA ARG A 30 -11.20 -1.92 -1.08
C ARG A 30 -9.72 -1.62 -1.28
N PRO A 31 -9.37 -0.35 -1.52
CA PRO A 31 -7.95 0.02 -1.55
C PRO A 31 -7.35 -0.03 -0.15
N TYR A 32 -6.02 -0.09 -0.10
CA TYR A 32 -5.29 0.00 1.14
C TYR A 32 -5.14 1.45 1.58
N ASP A 33 -5.03 1.66 2.88
CA ASP A 33 -4.56 2.90 3.47
C ASP A 33 -3.08 2.75 3.80
N TYR A 34 -2.29 3.77 3.55
CA TYR A 34 -0.85 3.71 3.71
C TYR A 34 -0.31 4.92 4.45
N TRP A 35 0.50 4.66 5.48
CA TRP A 35 1.28 5.67 6.17
C TRP A 35 2.74 5.24 6.14
N TYR A 36 3.63 6.16 5.83
CA TYR A 36 5.06 5.89 5.94
C TYR A 36 5.72 6.90 6.87
N ALA A 37 6.75 6.44 7.57
CA ALA A 37 7.48 7.31 8.48
C ALA A 37 8.44 8.20 7.68
N GLU A 38 8.41 9.49 7.97
CA GLU A 38 9.40 10.43 7.45
C GLU A 38 10.28 10.86 8.61
N VAL A 39 11.60 10.80 8.41
CA VAL A 39 12.55 11.35 9.37
C VAL A 39 12.61 12.86 9.15
N VAL A 40 12.03 13.59 10.05
CA VAL A 40 12.18 15.04 10.10
C VAL A 40 13.36 15.33 11.03
N MET A 41 14.08 16.41 10.79
CA MET A 41 15.30 16.77 11.54
C MET A 41 15.20 16.51 13.04
N GLY A 42 16.14 15.72 13.56
CA GLY A 42 16.22 15.38 14.97
C GLY A 42 15.65 13.99 15.28
N PRO A 43 15.45 13.67 16.58
CA PRO A 43 15.01 12.33 16.99
C PRO A 43 13.51 12.06 16.75
N MET A 44 12.79 12.98 16.18
CA MET A 44 11.35 12.82 15.98
C MET A 44 11.05 12.16 14.64
N THR A 45 10.32 11.05 14.69
CA THR A 45 9.77 10.42 13.50
C THR A 45 8.33 10.90 13.32
N MET A 46 8.04 11.46 12.15
CA MET A 46 6.68 11.86 11.81
C MET A 46 6.15 10.97 10.71
N TYR A 47 4.91 10.54 10.86
CA TYR A 47 4.24 9.79 9.80
C TYR A 47 3.68 10.74 8.76
N SER A 48 3.70 10.29 7.52
CA SER A 48 3.06 11.03 6.43
C SER A 48 1.57 11.18 6.69
N PRO A 49 0.92 12.16 6.06
CA PRO A 49 -0.52 12.15 5.95
C PRO A 49 -1.01 10.82 5.38
N LEU A 50 -2.23 10.44 5.73
CA LEU A 50 -2.84 9.23 5.21
C LEU A 50 -2.85 9.25 3.68
N VAL A 51 -2.25 8.24 3.09
CA VAL A 51 -2.33 8.02 1.65
C VAL A 51 -3.47 7.04 1.40
N ARG A 52 -4.56 7.55 0.89
CA ARG A 52 -5.68 6.71 0.46
C ARG A 52 -5.44 6.28 -0.97
N ASP A 53 -5.83 5.05 -1.29
CA ASP A 53 -5.69 4.51 -2.63
C ASP A 53 -4.25 4.64 -3.14
N PRO A 54 -3.24 4.09 -2.41
CA PRO A 54 -1.86 4.21 -2.87
C PRO A 54 -1.68 3.55 -4.23
N LEU A 55 -1.09 4.28 -5.17
CA LEU A 55 -0.81 3.80 -6.51
C LEU A 55 0.69 3.58 -6.67
N PHE A 56 1.03 2.53 -7.38
CA PHE A 56 2.43 2.17 -7.64
C PHE A 56 2.72 2.19 -9.13
N GLU A 57 3.95 2.49 -9.47
CA GLU A 57 4.38 2.56 -10.87
C GLU A 57 4.44 1.20 -11.54
N THR A 58 4.68 0.14 -10.77
CA THR A 58 4.77 -1.21 -11.29
C THR A 58 3.91 -2.17 -10.49
N GLU A 59 3.50 -3.25 -11.15
CA GLU A 59 2.76 -4.32 -10.51
C GLU A 59 3.57 -4.98 -9.40
N GLU A 60 4.87 -5.17 -9.63
CA GLU A 60 5.77 -5.82 -8.67
C GLU A 60 5.84 -5.07 -7.35
N THR A 61 5.95 -3.75 -7.40
CA THR A 61 6.00 -2.94 -6.18
C THR A 61 4.67 -2.95 -5.44
N ALA A 62 3.56 -2.98 -6.16
CA ALA A 62 2.24 -3.10 -5.54
C ALA A 62 2.06 -4.44 -4.85
N ILE A 63 2.52 -5.52 -5.47
CA ILE A 63 2.49 -6.86 -4.88
C ILE A 63 3.36 -6.90 -3.62
N GLU A 64 4.54 -6.33 -3.68
CA GLU A 64 5.44 -6.26 -2.54
C GLU A 64 4.81 -5.49 -1.37
N PHE A 65 4.14 -4.39 -1.67
CA PHE A 65 3.41 -3.62 -0.67
C PHE A 65 2.37 -4.49 0.05
N ILE A 66 1.58 -5.23 -0.72
CA ILE A 66 0.55 -6.11 -0.14
C ILE A 66 1.20 -7.18 0.73
N LYS A 67 2.28 -7.79 0.27
CA LYS A 67 2.98 -8.83 1.06
C LYS A 67 3.51 -8.28 2.37
N LYS A 68 4.05 -7.08 2.37
CA LYS A 68 4.52 -6.42 3.60
C LYS A 68 3.37 -6.11 4.54
N ALA A 69 2.25 -5.63 4.03
CA ALA A 69 1.07 -5.35 4.83
C ALA A 69 0.51 -6.62 5.45
N MET A 70 0.46 -7.71 4.70
CA MET A 70 0.02 -9.01 5.21
C MET A 70 0.95 -9.53 6.31
N LYS A 71 2.24 -9.36 6.12
CA LYS A 71 3.23 -9.77 7.12
C LYS A 71 3.11 -8.98 8.41
N ALA A 72 2.75 -7.70 8.31
CA ALA A 72 2.53 -6.86 9.46
C ALA A 72 1.23 -7.19 10.21
N GLY A 73 0.36 -8.00 9.61
CA GLY A 73 -0.89 -8.41 10.24
C GLY A 73 -2.01 -7.39 10.15
N ASP A 74 -1.81 -6.30 9.45
CA ASP A 74 -2.82 -5.26 9.28
C ASP A 74 -3.68 -5.52 8.05
N ASN A 75 -4.98 -5.56 8.23
CA ASN A 75 -5.91 -5.73 7.14
C ASN A 75 -6.29 -4.38 6.55
N GLY A 76 -5.95 -4.18 5.29
CA GLY A 76 -6.37 -2.99 4.55
C GLY A 76 -5.61 -1.72 4.90
N LYS A 77 -4.58 -1.80 5.70
CA LYS A 77 -3.76 -0.65 6.05
C LYS A 77 -2.34 -1.08 6.33
N TYR A 78 -1.40 -0.19 6.11
CA TYR A 78 0.00 -0.45 6.38
C TYR A 78 0.67 0.80 6.94
N HIS A 79 1.22 0.65 8.15
CA HIS A 79 2.08 1.65 8.77
C HIS A 79 3.52 1.20 8.61
N GLN A 80 4.28 1.90 7.78
CA GLN A 80 5.69 1.60 7.60
C GLN A 80 6.50 2.32 8.65
N GLU A 81 7.19 1.56 9.50
CA GLU A 81 7.90 2.12 10.65
C GLU A 81 9.29 2.68 10.31
N PHE A 82 9.87 2.28 9.19
CA PHE A 82 11.25 2.64 8.87
C PHE A 82 11.37 3.38 7.54
N ASP A 83 12.01 4.50 7.65
CA ASP A 83 12.78 5.29 6.69
C ASP A 83 12.08 5.79 5.44
N GLU A 84 11.70 5.00 4.52
CA GLU A 84 11.32 5.49 3.21
C GLU A 84 9.99 4.91 2.78
N CYS A 85 9.24 5.71 2.05
CA CYS A 85 8.06 5.15 1.40
C CYS A 85 8.47 4.04 0.45
N MET A 86 7.55 3.15 0.16
CA MET A 86 7.80 2.05 -0.78
C MET A 86 8.33 2.57 -2.10
N PRO A 87 9.35 1.93 -2.68
CA PRO A 87 9.78 2.26 -4.04
C PRO A 87 8.63 2.12 -5.01
N GLY A 88 8.54 3.05 -5.95
CA GLY A 88 7.49 3.00 -6.96
C GLY A 88 6.16 3.61 -6.55
N LEU A 89 6.04 4.10 -5.32
CA LEU A 89 4.83 4.83 -4.92
C LEU A 89 4.70 6.12 -5.72
N ILE A 90 3.56 6.30 -6.35
CA ILE A 90 3.27 7.51 -7.10
C ILE A 90 2.86 8.60 -6.11
N ARG A 91 3.59 9.69 -6.10
CA ARG A 91 3.30 10.85 -5.26
C ARG A 91 2.68 11.96 -6.10
N TYR A 92 1.78 12.67 -5.51
CA TYR A 92 1.18 13.85 -6.12
C TYR A 92 1.93 15.10 -5.72
#